data_a923befe59921b8dede74911921bf057
#
_entry.id   a923befe59921b8dede74911921bf057
#
_cell.length_a   1.000
_cell.length_b   1.000
_cell.length_c   1.000
_cell.angle_alpha   90.00
_cell.angle_beta   90.00
_cell.angle_gamma   90.00
#
_symmetry.space_group_name_H-M   'P 1'
#
loop_
_entity.id
_entity.type
_entity.pdbx_description
1 polymer ?
#
loop_
_entity_poly.entity_id
_entity_poly.type
_entity_poly.pdbx_seq_one_letter_code
_entity_poly.pdbx_strand_id
1 'polypeptide(L)'
;GSIFIAGSAIQWLRDGLRMVENSPESEKYALNSHNNDEVYVVPAFTGLGAPYWNQNARGSVFGLTRGTSKEDFIKATLQSIAYQVRDIIDTMQVDAQTAIQVLKVDGGAAMNNFLMQFQADILGIDIARAKNLETTALGAAFLAGLSVGYWKDLDELKLLNETGELFEPSMNESRKEQLYKGCK
;
A
#
# COMPACT_ATOMS: atom_id res chain seq x y z
N GLY A 1 0.02 4.41 -13.00
CA GLY A 1 -0.96 5.06 -12.12
C GLY A 1 -0.35 5.40 -10.77
N SER A 2 -1.05 6.19 -9.97
CA SER A 2 -0.64 6.47 -8.60
C SER A 2 -1.88 6.61 -7.71
N ILE A 3 -1.78 6.16 -6.46
CA ILE A 3 -2.77 6.47 -5.43
C ILE A 3 -2.41 7.82 -4.79
N PHE A 4 -3.41 8.64 -4.47
CA PHE A 4 -3.16 9.97 -3.90
C PHE A 4 -2.78 9.92 -2.43
N ILE A 5 -3.37 8.98 -1.70
CA ILE A 5 -3.21 8.86 -0.26
C ILE A 5 -2.67 7.46 0.08
N ALA A 6 -1.40 7.37 0.43
CA ALA A 6 -0.73 6.18 0.91
C ALA A 6 -0.18 6.42 2.33
N GLY A 7 1.11 6.61 2.49
CA GLY A 7 1.74 6.91 3.77
C GLY A 7 1.15 8.13 4.49
N SER A 8 0.60 9.09 3.74
CA SER A 8 -0.13 10.24 4.30
C SER A 8 -1.38 9.86 5.10
N ALA A 9 -2.01 8.70 4.84
CA ALA A 9 -3.08 8.19 5.70
C ALA A 9 -2.56 7.82 7.10
N ILE A 10 -1.37 7.22 7.17
CA ILE A 10 -0.72 6.88 8.44
C ILE A 10 -0.27 8.16 9.17
N GLN A 11 0.25 9.14 8.43
CA GLN A 11 0.59 10.45 8.99
C GLN A 11 -0.66 11.14 9.56
N TRP A 12 -1.80 11.05 8.89
CA TRP A 12 -3.06 11.57 9.38
C TRP A 12 -3.52 10.89 10.68
N LEU A 13 -3.37 9.58 10.83
CA LEU A 13 -3.61 8.87 12.08
C LEU A 13 -2.73 9.41 13.23
N ARG A 14 -1.47 9.76 12.93
CA ARG A 14 -0.51 10.28 13.90
C ARG A 14 -0.78 11.77 14.22
N ASP A 15 -0.78 12.62 13.20
CA ASP A 15 -0.72 14.07 13.38
C ASP A 15 -2.12 14.70 13.50
N GLY A 16 -3.09 14.18 12.73
CA GLY A 16 -4.47 14.66 12.72
C GLY A 16 -5.32 14.07 13.84
N LEU A 17 -5.36 12.75 13.95
CA LEU A 17 -6.21 12.04 14.90
C LEU A 17 -5.49 11.69 16.21
N ARG A 18 -4.16 11.72 16.26
CA ARG A 18 -3.34 11.34 17.41
C ARG A 18 -3.65 9.93 17.92
N MET A 19 -3.95 9.02 17.00
CA MET A 19 -4.26 7.64 17.31
C MET A 19 -3.00 6.76 17.45
N VAL A 20 -1.89 7.19 16.89
CA VAL A 20 -0.58 6.54 17.01
C VAL A 20 0.49 7.59 17.31
N GLU A 21 1.55 7.21 18.01
CA GLU A 21 2.68 8.10 18.30
C GLU A 21 3.66 8.15 17.12
N ASN A 22 3.79 7.03 16.40
CA ASN A 22 4.68 6.90 15.25
C ASN A 22 4.09 5.91 14.23
N SER A 23 4.60 5.94 13.01
CA SER A 23 4.10 5.08 11.93
C SER A 23 4.25 3.57 12.18
N PRO A 24 5.36 3.05 12.76
CA PRO A 24 5.49 1.64 13.09
C PRO A 24 4.43 1.12 14.07
N GLU A 25 3.95 1.97 14.98
CA GLU A 25 2.94 1.58 15.96
C GLU A 25 1.60 1.19 15.32
N SER A 26 1.30 1.70 14.12
CA SER A 26 0.10 1.35 13.37
C SER A 26 0.02 -0.15 13.04
N GLU A 27 1.15 -0.80 12.80
CA GLU A 27 1.21 -2.26 12.58
C GLU A 27 0.76 -3.02 13.83
N LYS A 28 1.30 -2.65 15.00
CA LYS A 28 0.94 -3.28 16.27
C LYS A 28 -0.56 -3.17 16.56
N TYR A 29 -1.15 -1.99 16.34
CA TYR A 29 -2.58 -1.81 16.53
C TYR A 29 -3.39 -2.63 15.53
N ALA A 30 -3.02 -2.65 14.26
CA ALA A 30 -3.72 -3.44 13.25
C ALA A 30 -3.73 -4.93 13.56
N LEU A 31 -2.59 -5.47 14.06
CA LEU A 31 -2.48 -6.87 14.46
C LEU A 31 -3.31 -7.20 15.72
N ASN A 32 -3.60 -6.23 16.57
CA ASN A 32 -4.41 -6.39 17.78
C ASN A 32 -5.91 -6.13 17.54
N SER A 33 -6.31 -5.78 16.33
CA SER A 33 -7.74 -5.65 15.98
C SER A 33 -8.43 -7.01 16.03
N HIS A 34 -9.56 -7.06 16.72
CA HIS A 34 -10.40 -8.26 16.86
C HIS A 34 -11.64 -8.25 15.97
N ASN A 35 -11.83 -7.18 15.20
CA ASN A 35 -12.97 -7.03 14.32
C ASN A 35 -12.79 -7.83 13.01
N ASN A 36 -13.91 -8.31 12.46
CA ASN A 36 -13.98 -9.11 11.24
C ASN A 36 -13.83 -8.29 9.93
N ASP A 37 -13.09 -7.18 9.95
CA ASP A 37 -12.88 -6.31 8.78
C ASP A 37 -14.18 -5.70 8.23
N GLU A 38 -15.06 -5.24 9.11
CA GLU A 38 -16.36 -4.62 8.75
C GLU A 38 -16.26 -3.10 8.64
N VAL A 39 -15.14 -2.50 9.08
CA VAL A 39 -14.89 -1.07 8.99
C VAL A 39 -14.09 -0.78 7.72
N TYR A 40 -14.55 0.19 6.94
CA TYR A 40 -13.88 0.64 5.73
C TYR A 40 -13.58 2.13 5.81
N VAL A 41 -12.35 2.51 5.49
CA VAL A 41 -11.91 3.91 5.39
C VAL A 41 -11.65 4.22 3.92
N VAL A 42 -12.25 5.30 3.42
CA VAL A 42 -11.95 5.86 2.11
C VAL A 42 -11.18 7.16 2.32
N PRO A 43 -9.84 7.17 2.16
CA PRO A 43 -9.04 8.34 2.51
C PRO A 43 -8.96 9.34 1.35
N ALA A 44 -10.11 9.76 0.81
CA ALA A 44 -10.20 10.72 -0.29
C ALA A 44 -9.97 12.16 0.16
N PHE A 45 -8.85 12.44 0.88
CA PHE A 45 -8.58 13.77 1.46
C PHE A 45 -8.46 14.88 0.40
N THR A 46 -7.96 14.53 -0.77
CA THR A 46 -7.79 15.42 -1.92
C THR A 46 -8.58 14.95 -3.15
N GLY A 47 -9.65 14.20 -2.93
CA GLY A 47 -10.41 13.53 -3.99
C GLY A 47 -9.91 12.13 -4.29
N LEU A 48 -10.52 11.49 -5.29
CA LEU A 48 -10.14 10.17 -5.79
C LEU A 48 -9.49 10.33 -7.18
N GLY A 49 -8.32 9.69 -7.34
CA GLY A 49 -7.62 9.58 -8.62
C GLY A 49 -8.20 8.46 -9.49
N ALA A 50 -7.35 7.85 -10.31
CA ALA A 50 -7.73 6.69 -11.13
C ALA A 50 -8.22 5.53 -10.25
N PRO A 51 -9.21 4.75 -10.71
CA PRO A 51 -9.99 4.90 -11.94
C PRO A 51 -11.18 5.87 -11.84
N TYR A 52 -11.44 6.44 -10.66
CA TYR A 52 -12.69 7.19 -10.35
C TYR A 52 -12.70 8.63 -10.87
N TRP A 53 -11.55 9.30 -10.88
CA TRP A 53 -11.36 10.69 -11.32
C TRP A 53 -12.35 11.68 -10.70
N ASN A 54 -12.64 11.54 -9.40
CA ASN A 54 -13.57 12.39 -8.67
C ASN A 54 -12.84 13.31 -7.69
N GLN A 55 -12.59 14.54 -8.09
CA GLN A 55 -11.91 15.56 -7.27
C GLN A 55 -12.77 16.09 -6.12
N ASN A 56 -14.09 15.90 -6.18
CA ASN A 56 -15.03 16.36 -5.16
C ASN A 56 -15.26 15.33 -4.05
N ALA A 57 -14.84 14.07 -4.23
CA ALA A 57 -14.91 13.08 -3.18
C ALA A 57 -14.10 13.52 -1.94
N ARG A 58 -14.60 13.16 -0.78
CA ARG A 58 -13.91 13.40 0.51
C ARG A 58 -13.85 12.11 1.30
N GLY A 59 -12.90 12.07 2.25
CA GLY A 59 -12.70 10.93 3.13
C GLY A 59 -13.99 10.54 3.85
N SER A 60 -14.23 9.24 3.95
CA SER A 60 -15.42 8.67 4.58
C SER A 60 -15.07 7.40 5.34
N VAL A 61 -15.84 7.08 6.34
CA VAL A 61 -15.71 5.85 7.13
C VAL A 61 -17.07 5.16 7.16
N PHE A 62 -17.08 3.86 6.90
CA PHE A 62 -18.28 3.04 6.86
C PHE A 62 -18.13 1.84 7.81
N GLY A 63 -19.27 1.28 8.25
CA GLY A 63 -19.29 0.08 9.07
C GLY A 63 -18.99 0.32 10.56
N LEU A 64 -19.02 1.57 11.04
CA LEU A 64 -18.83 1.87 12.45
C LEU A 64 -20.00 1.34 13.28
N THR A 65 -19.66 0.66 14.35
CA THR A 65 -20.60 0.21 15.39
C THR A 65 -20.15 0.69 16.76
N ARG A 66 -20.97 0.50 17.79
CA ARG A 66 -20.58 0.79 19.17
C ARG A 66 -19.36 -0.04 19.62
N GLY A 67 -19.14 -1.19 19.01
CA GLY A 67 -18.01 -2.08 19.31
C GLY A 67 -16.73 -1.75 18.53
N THR A 68 -16.77 -0.82 17.60
CA THR A 68 -15.59 -0.43 16.82
C THR A 68 -14.53 0.20 17.73
N SER A 69 -13.35 -0.38 17.72
CA SER A 69 -12.20 0.07 18.52
C SER A 69 -11.26 0.98 17.71
N LYS A 70 -10.30 1.56 18.41
CA LYS A 70 -9.19 2.33 17.82
C LYS A 70 -8.36 1.43 16.88
N GLU A 71 -8.10 0.21 17.29
CA GLU A 71 -7.37 -0.81 16.55
C GLU A 71 -8.04 -1.12 15.22
N ASP A 72 -9.36 -1.27 15.22
CA ASP A 72 -10.16 -1.54 14.01
C ASP A 72 -10.07 -0.37 13.02
N PHE A 73 -10.13 0.86 13.54
CA PHE A 73 -10.01 2.06 12.71
C PHE A 73 -8.64 2.19 12.07
N ILE A 74 -7.56 1.93 12.83
CA ILE A 74 -6.18 1.96 12.33
C ILE A 74 -5.98 0.86 11.28
N LYS A 75 -6.46 -0.36 11.55
CA LYS A 75 -6.43 -1.48 10.61
C LYS A 75 -7.13 -1.14 9.31
N ALA A 76 -8.36 -0.62 9.37
CA ALA A 76 -9.12 -0.21 8.19
C ALA A 76 -8.41 0.89 7.38
N THR A 77 -7.72 1.80 8.05
CA THR A 77 -6.92 2.84 7.38
C THR A 77 -5.74 2.23 6.63
N LEU A 78 -5.02 1.26 7.20
CA LEU A 78 -3.96 0.54 6.49
C LEU A 78 -4.52 -0.25 5.30
N GLN A 79 -5.62 -0.98 5.51
CA GLN A 79 -6.29 -1.75 4.46
C GLN A 79 -6.74 -0.87 3.28
N SER A 80 -7.16 0.36 3.55
CA SER A 80 -7.59 1.31 2.53
C SER A 80 -6.51 1.63 1.49
N ILE A 81 -5.24 1.58 1.89
CA ILE A 81 -4.10 1.76 0.98
C ILE A 81 -4.05 0.61 -0.02
N ALA A 82 -4.16 -0.63 0.48
CA ALA A 82 -4.10 -1.82 -0.36
C ALA A 82 -5.30 -1.91 -1.32
N TYR A 83 -6.50 -1.49 -0.90
CA TYR A 83 -7.67 -1.42 -1.80
C TYR A 83 -7.46 -0.43 -2.94
N GLN A 84 -6.94 0.76 -2.66
CA GLN A 84 -6.60 1.73 -3.71
C GLN A 84 -5.53 1.21 -4.67
N VAL A 85 -4.51 0.51 -4.14
CA VAL A 85 -3.49 -0.13 -5.00
C VAL A 85 -4.14 -1.18 -5.88
N ARG A 86 -5.06 -2.02 -5.37
CA ARG A 86 -5.78 -3.00 -6.17
C ARG A 86 -6.56 -2.34 -7.32
N ASP A 87 -7.28 -1.26 -7.06
CA ASP A 87 -8.00 -0.52 -8.12
C ASP A 87 -7.08 -0.09 -9.28
N ILE A 88 -5.89 0.40 -8.95
CA ILE A 88 -4.90 0.81 -9.95
C ILE A 88 -4.32 -0.40 -10.69
N ILE A 89 -3.93 -1.45 -9.97
CA ILE A 89 -3.33 -2.65 -10.56
C ILE A 89 -4.32 -3.33 -11.50
N ASP A 90 -5.58 -3.49 -11.08
CA ASP A 90 -6.63 -4.09 -11.92
C ASP A 90 -6.83 -3.28 -13.20
N THR A 91 -6.88 -1.94 -13.09
CA THR A 91 -6.98 -1.05 -14.26
C THR A 91 -5.77 -1.18 -15.17
N MET A 92 -4.56 -1.21 -14.62
CA MET A 92 -3.32 -1.34 -15.40
C MET A 92 -3.23 -2.68 -16.12
N GLN A 93 -3.67 -3.78 -15.48
CA GLN A 93 -3.68 -5.11 -16.12
C GLN A 93 -4.65 -5.17 -17.30
N VAL A 94 -5.82 -4.53 -17.16
CA VAL A 94 -6.80 -4.42 -18.24
C VAL A 94 -6.24 -3.59 -19.40
N ASP A 95 -5.67 -2.42 -19.12
CA ASP A 95 -5.13 -1.53 -20.16
C ASP A 95 -3.93 -2.14 -20.89
N ALA A 96 -3.03 -2.79 -20.15
CA ALA A 96 -1.83 -3.42 -20.70
C ALA A 96 -2.07 -4.81 -21.31
N GLN A 97 -3.23 -5.42 -21.07
CA GLN A 97 -3.56 -6.80 -21.43
C GLN A 97 -2.48 -7.80 -20.95
N THR A 98 -1.92 -7.53 -19.78
CA THR A 98 -0.81 -8.32 -19.21
C THR A 98 -1.05 -8.51 -17.71
N ALA A 99 -0.93 -9.76 -17.25
CA ALA A 99 -1.01 -10.06 -15.82
C ALA A 99 0.28 -9.63 -15.10
N ILE A 100 0.13 -8.95 -13.99
CA ILE A 100 1.23 -8.61 -13.08
C ILE A 100 1.37 -9.76 -12.08
N GLN A 101 2.57 -10.33 -11.96
CA GLN A 101 2.85 -11.45 -11.07
C GLN A 101 3.48 -10.98 -9.76
N VAL A 102 4.27 -9.92 -9.80
CA VAL A 102 4.99 -9.37 -8.64
C VAL A 102 4.88 -7.85 -8.66
N LEU A 103 4.52 -7.28 -7.53
CA LEU A 103 4.56 -5.82 -7.31
C LEU A 103 5.74 -5.47 -6.42
N LYS A 104 6.69 -4.71 -6.95
CA LYS A 104 7.80 -4.16 -6.16
C LYS A 104 7.34 -2.91 -5.41
N VAL A 105 7.68 -2.84 -4.13
CA VAL A 105 7.27 -1.74 -3.25
C VAL A 105 8.45 -1.15 -2.49
N ASP A 106 8.37 0.14 -2.20
CA ASP A 106 9.37 0.90 -1.46
C ASP A 106 8.74 2.03 -0.63
N GLY A 107 9.57 2.82 0.02
CA GLY A 107 9.16 3.95 0.84
C GLY A 107 8.70 3.57 2.25
N GLY A 108 8.41 4.58 3.07
CA GLY A 108 8.13 4.39 4.50
C GLY A 108 6.91 3.51 4.81
N ALA A 109 5.86 3.54 3.99
CA ALA A 109 4.68 2.70 4.20
C ALA A 109 4.98 1.20 3.96
N ALA A 110 5.95 0.89 3.11
CA ALA A 110 6.37 -0.48 2.83
C ALA A 110 7.07 -1.16 4.03
N MET A 111 7.47 -0.39 5.05
CA MET A 111 7.99 -0.94 6.31
C MET A 111 6.95 -1.69 7.14
N ASN A 112 5.68 -1.43 6.93
CA ASN A 112 4.58 -2.05 7.68
C ASN A 112 4.28 -3.44 7.12
N ASN A 113 4.63 -4.49 7.87
CA ASN A 113 4.46 -5.88 7.43
C ASN A 113 2.99 -6.29 7.34
N PHE A 114 2.13 -5.78 8.23
CA PHE A 114 0.68 -6.00 8.13
C PHE A 114 0.15 -5.48 6.79
N LEU A 115 0.53 -4.25 6.42
CA LEU A 115 0.12 -3.66 5.15
C LEU A 115 0.65 -4.45 3.95
N MET A 116 1.92 -4.89 3.99
CA MET A 116 2.52 -5.66 2.89
C MET A 116 1.84 -7.02 2.71
N GLN A 117 1.59 -7.74 3.80
CA GLN A 117 0.88 -9.01 3.75
C GLN A 117 -0.57 -8.83 3.26
N PHE A 118 -1.28 -7.85 3.82
CA PHE A 118 -2.64 -7.55 3.37
C PHE A 118 -2.70 -7.14 1.90
N GLN A 119 -1.70 -6.40 1.43
CA GLN A 119 -1.60 -6.01 0.01
C GLN A 119 -1.35 -7.23 -0.90
N ALA A 120 -0.48 -8.18 -0.49
CA ALA A 120 -0.31 -9.44 -1.21
C ALA A 120 -1.63 -10.21 -1.27
N ASP A 121 -2.30 -10.33 -0.14
CA ASP A 121 -3.57 -11.04 -0.01
C ASP A 121 -4.67 -10.43 -0.90
N ILE A 122 -4.85 -9.11 -0.85
CA ILE A 122 -5.94 -8.44 -1.57
C ILE A 122 -5.69 -8.33 -3.08
N LEU A 123 -4.44 -8.28 -3.49
CA LEU A 123 -4.04 -8.30 -4.91
C LEU A 123 -4.00 -9.74 -5.48
N GLY A 124 -3.73 -10.73 -4.64
CA GLY A 124 -3.50 -12.12 -5.07
C GLY A 124 -2.20 -12.30 -5.87
N ILE A 125 -1.20 -11.45 -5.65
CA ILE A 125 0.12 -11.49 -6.26
C ILE A 125 1.21 -11.25 -5.21
N ASP A 126 2.43 -11.62 -5.52
CA ASP A 126 3.57 -11.41 -4.64
C ASP A 126 3.91 -9.92 -4.49
N ILE A 127 4.23 -9.52 -3.27
CA ILE A 127 4.76 -8.19 -2.95
C ILE A 127 6.23 -8.31 -2.59
N ALA A 128 7.08 -7.70 -3.39
CA ALA A 128 8.53 -7.69 -3.21
C ALA A 128 8.98 -6.35 -2.64
N ARG A 129 9.32 -6.30 -1.36
CA ARG A 129 9.84 -5.10 -0.71
C ARG A 129 11.28 -4.88 -1.13
N ALA A 130 11.64 -3.66 -1.54
CA ALA A 130 13.01 -3.29 -1.84
C ALA A 130 13.88 -3.39 -0.57
N LYS A 131 15.12 -3.89 -0.70
CA LYS A 131 16.07 -3.92 0.42
C LYS A 131 16.45 -2.51 0.86
N ASN A 132 16.63 -1.61 -0.09
CA ASN A 132 16.79 -0.19 0.18
C ASN A 132 15.46 0.53 -0.11
N LEU A 133 14.89 1.17 0.89
CA LEU A 133 13.59 1.86 0.78
C LEU A 133 13.69 3.27 0.18
N GLU A 134 14.90 3.81 0.08
CA GLU A 134 15.16 5.12 -0.53
C GLU A 134 15.47 4.99 -2.03
N THR A 135 14.59 4.29 -2.76
CA THR A 135 14.84 3.96 -4.18
C THR A 135 14.91 5.18 -5.07
N THR A 136 14.23 6.27 -4.74
CA THR A 136 14.32 7.54 -5.49
C THR A 136 15.73 8.13 -5.41
N ALA A 137 16.32 8.21 -4.21
CA ALA A 137 17.68 8.70 -4.02
C ALA A 137 18.70 7.77 -4.67
N LEU A 138 18.48 6.45 -4.54
CA LEU A 138 19.33 5.43 -5.17
C LEU A 138 19.28 5.54 -6.70
N GLY A 139 18.10 5.72 -7.28
CA GLY A 139 17.93 5.92 -8.72
C GLY A 139 18.67 7.17 -9.24
N ALA A 140 18.58 8.27 -8.50
CA ALA A 140 19.35 9.49 -8.84
C ALA A 140 20.86 9.24 -8.78
N ALA A 141 21.35 8.53 -7.76
CA ALA A 141 22.75 8.16 -7.63
C ALA A 141 23.20 7.23 -8.78
N PHE A 142 22.37 6.27 -9.17
CA PHE A 142 22.64 5.37 -10.30
C PHE A 142 22.78 6.13 -11.62
N LEU A 143 21.85 7.05 -11.91
CA LEU A 143 21.92 7.89 -13.11
C LEU A 143 23.17 8.78 -13.14
N ALA A 144 23.50 9.39 -12.01
CA ALA A 144 24.71 10.19 -11.87
C ALA A 144 25.98 9.33 -12.10
N GLY A 145 26.06 8.17 -11.48
CA GLY A 145 27.20 7.26 -11.63
C GLY A 145 27.39 6.73 -13.05
N LEU A 146 26.28 6.42 -13.75
CA LEU A 146 26.33 6.05 -15.18
C LEU A 146 26.89 7.20 -16.01
N SER A 147 26.45 8.44 -15.74
CA SER A 147 26.87 9.61 -16.53
C SER A 147 28.36 9.91 -16.42
N VAL A 148 28.97 9.59 -15.28
CA VAL A 148 30.43 9.81 -15.05
C VAL A 148 31.25 8.52 -15.25
N GLY A 149 30.63 7.42 -15.68
CA GLY A 149 31.32 6.15 -15.94
C GLY A 149 31.74 5.39 -14.67
N TYR A 150 31.09 5.65 -13.51
CA TYR A 150 31.32 4.89 -12.29
C TYR A 150 30.75 3.47 -12.42
N TRP A 151 29.57 3.31 -13.02
CA TRP A 151 29.00 2.04 -13.48
C TRP A 151 29.04 1.98 -15.01
N LYS A 152 29.28 0.81 -15.52
CA LYS A 152 29.46 0.57 -16.94
C LYS A 152 28.15 0.71 -17.73
N ASP A 153 27.09 0.08 -17.22
CA ASP A 153 25.82 -0.02 -17.91
C ASP A 153 24.66 -0.33 -16.94
N LEU A 154 23.43 -0.41 -17.48
CA LEU A 154 22.23 -0.73 -16.72
C LEU A 154 22.23 -2.16 -16.18
N ASP A 155 22.92 -3.08 -16.81
CA ASP A 155 22.94 -4.48 -16.39
C ASP A 155 23.76 -4.65 -15.10
N GLU A 156 24.85 -3.89 -14.95
CA GLU A 156 25.59 -3.80 -13.69
C GLU A 156 24.67 -3.26 -12.57
N LEU A 157 23.85 -2.24 -12.84
CA LEU A 157 22.92 -1.68 -11.86
C LEU A 157 21.80 -2.65 -11.46
N LYS A 158 21.34 -3.50 -12.39
CA LYS A 158 20.34 -4.53 -12.08
C LYS A 158 20.82 -5.51 -11.03
N LEU A 159 22.12 -5.84 -11.03
CA LEU A 159 22.73 -6.72 -10.04
C LEU A 159 22.81 -6.10 -8.64
N LEU A 160 22.83 -4.76 -8.56
CA LEU A 160 22.86 -4.02 -7.31
C LEU A 160 21.46 -3.78 -6.73
N ASN A 161 20.41 -3.95 -7.54
CA ASN A 161 19.03 -3.74 -7.11
C ASN A 161 18.46 -5.01 -6.45
N GLU A 162 18.88 -5.26 -5.22
CA GLU A 162 18.48 -6.43 -4.45
C GLU A 162 17.02 -6.32 -4.00
N THR A 163 16.26 -7.39 -4.21
CA THR A 163 14.97 -7.60 -3.58
C THR A 163 15.19 -7.95 -2.10
N GLY A 164 14.46 -7.32 -1.21
CA GLY A 164 14.46 -7.64 0.22
C GLY A 164 13.49 -8.78 0.53
N GLU A 165 12.46 -8.47 1.33
CA GLU A 165 11.47 -9.45 1.78
C GLU A 165 10.36 -9.65 0.74
N LEU A 166 9.90 -10.90 0.62
CA LEU A 166 8.79 -11.29 -0.23
C LEU A 166 7.58 -11.64 0.63
N PHE A 167 6.41 -11.11 0.28
CA PHE A 167 5.13 -11.43 0.90
C PHE A 167 4.27 -12.15 -0.14
N GLU A 168 3.94 -13.40 0.14
CA GLU A 168 3.10 -14.23 -0.72
C GLU A 168 1.64 -14.17 -0.28
N PRO A 169 0.66 -14.23 -1.22
CA PRO A 169 -0.76 -14.27 -0.87
C PRO A 169 -1.09 -15.50 -0.03
N SER A 170 -1.80 -15.30 1.07
CA SER A 170 -2.22 -16.36 1.99
C SER A 170 -3.75 -16.44 2.17
N MET A 171 -4.46 -15.36 1.81
CA MET A 171 -5.91 -15.27 1.94
C MET A 171 -6.60 -16.07 0.83
N ASN A 172 -7.68 -16.78 1.20
CA ASN A 172 -8.49 -17.47 0.20
C ASN A 172 -9.27 -16.48 -0.68
N GLU A 173 -9.57 -16.89 -1.90
CA GLU A 173 -10.21 -16.06 -2.94
C GLU A 173 -11.57 -15.51 -2.48
N SER A 174 -12.40 -16.33 -1.83
CA SER A 174 -13.73 -15.91 -1.36
C SER A 174 -13.63 -14.75 -0.36
N ARG A 175 -12.69 -14.82 0.59
CA ARG A 175 -12.48 -13.75 1.58
C ARG A 175 -11.91 -12.48 0.94
N LYS A 176 -10.96 -12.64 0.03
CA LYS A 176 -10.39 -11.54 -0.75
C LYS A 176 -11.47 -10.73 -1.47
N GLU A 177 -12.34 -11.43 -2.21
CA GLU A 177 -13.41 -10.78 -2.96
C GLU A 177 -14.49 -10.19 -2.05
N GLN A 178 -14.82 -10.86 -0.94
CA GLN A 178 -15.74 -10.31 0.06
C GLN A 178 -15.26 -8.97 0.60
N LEU A 179 -13.99 -8.89 1.02
CA LEU A 179 -13.39 -7.67 1.56
C LEU A 179 -13.33 -6.56 0.53
N TYR A 180 -12.89 -6.87 -0.68
CA TYR A 180 -12.80 -5.89 -1.75
C TYR A 180 -14.17 -5.36 -2.18
N LYS A 181 -15.19 -6.23 -2.24
CA LYS A 181 -16.56 -5.83 -2.54
C LYS A 181 -17.15 -4.92 -1.45
N GLY A 182 -16.78 -5.13 -0.18
CA GLY A 182 -17.22 -4.26 0.91
C GLY A 182 -16.61 -2.85 0.84
N CYS A 183 -15.46 -2.69 0.19
CA CYS A 183 -14.82 -1.41 -0.03
C CYS A 183 -15.43 -0.60 -1.20
N LYS A 184 -16.12 -1.25 -2.13
CA LYS A 184 -16.75 -0.63 -3.32
C LYS A 184 -18.12 -0.07 -2.98
#